data_cc40f6882688c4a1617a62c43120b6d1
#
_entry.id   cc40f6882688c4a1617a62c43120b6d1
#
_cell.length_a   1.000
_cell.length_b   1.000
_cell.length_c   1.000
_cell.angle_alpha   90.00
_cell.angle_beta   90.00
_cell.angle_gamma   90.00
#
_symmetry.space_group_name_H-M   'P 1'
#
loop_
_entity.id
_entity.type
_entity.pdbx_description
1 polymer ?
#
loop_
_entity_poly.entity_id
_entity_poly.type
_entity_poly.pdbx_seq_one_letter_code
_entity_poly.pdbx_strand_id
1 'polypeptide(L)'
;MARSNESYSARIQRKLLKKQQIIEAASGRKKADLVLKNARYVNVFSNELCTADIACANGLIVGLGSYEGEREYDMRGRIVCPGFIDAHIHLESSLVSPREFARAVLPHGTTTVITDPHEITNVMGADGIDYMLQATDGLPIDVRFMLPSCVPSTPLDESGAVLDYRDIDSYYDHPRVQGLAEMMNAYGVTHNDPDVVAKIIAAQAHHKKIDGHAPGLSGRELDAYIAAGVYSDHECSTVEDAIAKLQRGQFIMIREGTAAKNLEALAPLMTPRYCDRCMFCCDDRHPSDLLEEGHIDSIVRRAINDCGVDPIIAVKLACHNAARYFLLNNRGAIAPGYLADFAIVDDFAHFNV
;
A
#
# COMPACT_ATOMS: atom_id res chain seq x y z
N MET A 1 -12.43 -2.36 21.37
CA MET A 1 -12.46 -3.79 20.94
C MET A 1 -12.53 -4.71 22.15
N ALA A 2 -13.59 -5.55 22.25
CA ALA A 2 -13.63 -6.60 23.26
C ALA A 2 -12.50 -7.60 22.97
N ARG A 3 -11.47 -7.64 23.81
CA ARG A 3 -10.49 -8.74 23.78
C ARG A 3 -11.27 -10.02 24.01
N SER A 4 -11.30 -10.93 23.03
CA SER A 4 -11.92 -12.24 23.20
C SER A 4 -11.28 -12.91 24.42
N ASN A 5 -12.10 -13.38 25.39
CA ASN A 5 -11.65 -14.13 26.57
C ASN A 5 -11.13 -15.53 26.21
N GLU A 6 -10.59 -15.71 25.01
CA GLU A 6 -10.01 -16.95 24.54
C GLU A 6 -8.69 -17.21 25.29
N SER A 7 -8.57 -18.34 25.96
CA SER A 7 -7.31 -18.72 26.61
C SER A 7 -6.18 -18.85 25.59
N TYR A 8 -4.94 -18.61 26.02
CA TYR A 8 -3.75 -18.76 25.15
C TYR A 8 -3.71 -20.16 24.51
N SER A 9 -4.01 -21.22 25.28
CA SER A 9 -4.06 -22.60 24.79
C SER A 9 -5.12 -22.79 23.69
N ALA A 10 -6.35 -22.30 23.90
CA ALA A 10 -7.41 -22.38 22.90
C ALA A 10 -7.04 -21.65 21.60
N ARG A 11 -6.41 -20.47 21.70
CA ARG A 11 -5.89 -19.72 20.55
C ARG A 11 -4.83 -20.51 19.79
N ILE A 12 -3.89 -21.17 20.48
CA ILE A 12 -2.86 -22.02 19.84
C ILE A 12 -3.51 -23.22 19.16
N GLN A 13 -4.45 -23.92 19.80
CA GLN A 13 -5.15 -25.06 19.20
C GLN A 13 -5.89 -24.67 17.92
N ARG A 14 -6.61 -23.55 17.92
CA ARG A 14 -7.29 -23.05 16.72
C ARG A 14 -6.31 -22.71 15.58
N LYS A 15 -5.19 -22.06 15.92
CA LYS A 15 -4.12 -21.78 14.95
C LYS A 15 -3.47 -23.05 14.42
N LEU A 16 -3.27 -24.06 15.27
CA LEU A 16 -2.69 -25.35 14.88
C LEU A 16 -3.58 -26.05 13.85
N LEU A 17 -4.88 -26.20 14.12
CA LEU A 17 -5.83 -26.82 13.20
C LEU A 17 -5.84 -26.11 11.83
N LYS A 18 -5.91 -24.77 11.84
CA LYS A 18 -5.85 -23.99 10.60
C LYS A 18 -4.53 -24.21 9.84
N LYS A 19 -3.41 -24.24 10.56
CA LYS A 19 -2.09 -24.47 9.94
C LYS A 19 -1.97 -25.88 9.37
N GLN A 20 -2.50 -26.90 10.05
CA GLN A 20 -2.53 -28.27 9.55
C GLN A 20 -3.34 -28.38 8.24
N GLN A 21 -4.53 -27.77 8.16
CA GLN A 21 -5.34 -27.74 6.93
C GLN A 21 -4.57 -27.09 5.75
N ILE A 22 -3.87 -25.98 6.01
CA ILE A 22 -3.04 -25.32 5.01
C ILE A 22 -1.93 -26.25 4.52
N ILE A 23 -1.22 -26.93 5.41
CA ILE A 23 -0.14 -27.87 5.09
C ILE A 23 -0.67 -29.09 4.31
N GLU A 24 -1.82 -29.63 4.67
CA GLU A 24 -2.45 -30.75 3.98
C GLU A 24 -2.84 -30.37 2.54
N ALA A 25 -3.46 -29.19 2.34
CA ALA A 25 -3.78 -28.70 1.00
C ALA A 25 -2.52 -28.42 0.17
N ALA A 26 -1.51 -27.74 0.76
CA ALA A 26 -0.24 -27.46 0.10
C ALA A 26 0.51 -28.72 -0.35
N SER A 27 0.43 -29.79 0.44
CA SER A 27 1.09 -31.07 0.12
C SER A 27 0.25 -32.01 -0.77
N GLY A 28 -0.92 -31.57 -1.24
CA GLY A 28 -1.82 -32.36 -2.06
C GLY A 28 -2.51 -33.54 -1.36
N ARG A 29 -2.39 -33.64 -0.04
CA ARG A 29 -3.10 -34.69 0.76
C ARG A 29 -4.59 -34.37 0.92
N LYS A 30 -4.96 -33.12 0.72
CA LYS A 30 -6.35 -32.65 0.74
C LYS A 30 -6.55 -31.68 -0.43
N LYS A 31 -7.75 -31.67 -1.00
CA LYS A 31 -8.11 -30.67 -2.01
C LYS A 31 -8.01 -29.25 -1.44
N ALA A 32 -7.58 -28.32 -2.28
CA ALA A 32 -7.63 -26.90 -1.95
C ALA A 32 -9.09 -26.39 -1.95
N ASP A 33 -9.37 -25.32 -1.22
CA ASP A 33 -10.72 -24.72 -1.20
C ASP A 33 -11.08 -24.12 -2.57
N LEU A 34 -10.05 -23.60 -3.27
CA LEU A 34 -10.15 -22.96 -4.58
C LEU A 34 -8.86 -23.22 -5.37
N VAL A 35 -9.00 -23.48 -6.68
CA VAL A 35 -7.88 -23.51 -7.61
C VAL A 35 -8.19 -22.65 -8.84
N LEU A 36 -7.29 -21.72 -9.14
CA LEU A 36 -7.27 -21.02 -10.41
C LEU A 36 -6.45 -21.87 -11.39
N LYS A 37 -7.15 -22.54 -12.33
CA LYS A 37 -6.56 -23.47 -13.30
C LYS A 37 -5.96 -22.72 -14.49
N ASN A 38 -4.85 -23.23 -15.02
CA ASN A 38 -4.22 -22.71 -16.24
C ASN A 38 -3.90 -21.22 -16.14
N ALA A 39 -3.51 -20.75 -14.96
CA ALA A 39 -3.21 -19.33 -14.71
C ALA A 39 -1.85 -18.96 -15.29
N ARG A 40 -1.79 -17.85 -16.03
CA ARG A 40 -0.55 -17.11 -16.23
C ARG A 40 -0.44 -16.13 -15.09
N TYR A 41 0.63 -16.13 -14.32
CA TYR A 41 0.73 -15.24 -13.17
C TYR A 41 2.03 -14.45 -13.13
N VAL A 42 1.96 -13.24 -12.62
CA VAL A 42 3.13 -12.38 -12.45
C VAL A 42 3.92 -12.83 -11.22
N ASN A 43 5.13 -13.35 -11.46
CA ASN A 43 6.08 -13.65 -10.40
C ASN A 43 6.97 -12.43 -10.14
N VAL A 44 6.64 -11.68 -9.10
CA VAL A 44 7.35 -10.45 -8.72
C VAL A 44 8.73 -10.68 -8.11
N PHE A 45 9.06 -11.93 -7.75
CA PHE A 45 10.37 -12.28 -7.17
C PHE A 45 11.43 -12.52 -8.24
N SER A 46 11.04 -13.18 -9.35
CA SER A 46 11.93 -13.49 -10.48
C SER A 46 11.74 -12.53 -11.67
N ASN A 47 10.75 -11.62 -11.59
CA ASN A 47 10.34 -10.72 -12.66
C ASN A 47 9.95 -11.47 -13.95
N GLU A 48 9.11 -12.48 -13.81
CA GLU A 48 8.69 -13.36 -14.91
C GLU A 48 7.18 -13.55 -14.96
N LEU A 49 6.66 -13.85 -16.14
CA LEU A 49 5.30 -14.36 -16.32
C LEU A 49 5.36 -15.89 -16.33
N CYS A 50 4.89 -16.51 -15.26
CA CYS A 50 4.88 -17.95 -15.08
C CYS A 50 3.51 -18.55 -15.42
N THR A 51 3.46 -19.88 -15.64
CA THR A 51 2.20 -20.62 -15.83
C THR A 51 2.11 -21.76 -14.82
N ALA A 52 1.02 -21.79 -14.05
CA ALA A 52 0.71 -22.86 -13.11
C ALA A 52 -0.76 -22.76 -12.66
N ASP A 53 -1.29 -23.83 -12.05
CA ASP A 53 -2.47 -23.69 -11.22
C ASP A 53 -2.10 -22.97 -9.93
N ILE A 54 -2.99 -22.12 -9.42
CA ILE A 54 -2.81 -21.43 -8.14
C ILE A 54 -3.82 -22.01 -7.14
N ALA A 55 -3.33 -22.76 -6.18
CA ALA A 55 -4.16 -23.39 -5.15
C ALA A 55 -4.28 -22.50 -3.90
N CYS A 56 -5.50 -22.36 -3.39
CA CYS A 56 -5.82 -21.54 -2.23
C CYS A 56 -6.56 -22.34 -1.16
N ALA A 57 -6.21 -22.14 0.10
CA ALA A 57 -6.92 -22.70 1.24
C ALA A 57 -6.88 -21.75 2.45
N ASN A 58 -8.00 -21.64 3.16
CA ASN A 58 -8.12 -20.73 4.31
C ASN A 58 -7.71 -19.26 4.02
N GLY A 59 -7.99 -18.78 2.80
CA GLY A 59 -7.67 -17.42 2.37
C GLY A 59 -6.19 -17.18 2.05
N LEU A 60 -5.37 -18.23 1.98
CA LEU A 60 -3.97 -18.16 1.62
C LEU A 60 -3.71 -18.94 0.31
N ILE A 61 -2.76 -18.47 -0.47
CA ILE A 61 -2.15 -19.26 -1.53
C ILE A 61 -1.36 -20.39 -0.84
N VAL A 62 -1.61 -21.63 -1.23
CA VAL A 62 -0.98 -22.81 -0.62
C VAL A 62 -0.04 -23.52 -1.57
N GLY A 63 -0.19 -23.33 -2.89
CA GLY A 63 0.67 -23.97 -3.86
C GLY A 63 0.56 -23.41 -5.27
N LEU A 64 1.61 -23.65 -6.04
CA LEU A 64 1.73 -23.35 -7.47
C LEU A 64 2.14 -24.67 -8.16
N GLY A 65 1.40 -25.05 -9.21
CA GLY A 65 1.66 -26.32 -9.92
C GLY A 65 0.36 -27.02 -10.27
N SER A 66 0.32 -28.36 -10.19
CA SER A 66 -0.89 -29.13 -10.46
C SER A 66 -1.63 -29.44 -9.16
N TYR A 67 -2.82 -28.88 -9.00
CA TYR A 67 -3.65 -29.06 -7.81
C TYR A 67 -5.11 -29.38 -8.16
N GLU A 68 -5.80 -30.07 -7.25
CA GLU A 68 -7.25 -30.23 -7.29
C GLU A 68 -7.91 -29.33 -6.22
N GLY A 69 -9.04 -28.72 -6.57
CA GLY A 69 -9.83 -27.85 -5.71
C GLY A 69 -11.25 -28.35 -5.48
N GLU A 70 -11.87 -27.90 -4.38
CA GLU A 70 -13.33 -28.02 -4.19
C GLU A 70 -14.09 -27.15 -5.21
N ARG A 71 -13.49 -25.99 -5.54
CA ARG A 71 -13.92 -25.10 -6.62
C ARG A 71 -12.75 -24.85 -7.54
N GLU A 72 -12.99 -24.91 -8.83
CA GLU A 72 -11.97 -24.68 -9.84
C GLU A 72 -12.47 -23.67 -10.86
N TYR A 73 -11.64 -22.70 -11.18
CA TYR A 73 -11.91 -21.69 -12.19
C TYR A 73 -10.79 -21.73 -13.24
N ASP A 74 -11.16 -22.03 -14.50
CA ASP A 74 -10.19 -21.95 -15.60
C ASP A 74 -9.94 -20.50 -15.99
N MET A 75 -8.70 -20.07 -15.86
CA MET A 75 -8.27 -18.71 -16.19
C MET A 75 -8.22 -18.45 -17.68
N ARG A 76 -8.24 -19.50 -18.53
CA ARG A 76 -8.25 -19.39 -20.00
C ARG A 76 -7.16 -18.48 -20.56
N GLY A 77 -5.97 -18.52 -19.94
CA GLY A 77 -4.84 -17.69 -20.34
C GLY A 77 -4.86 -16.25 -19.85
N ARG A 78 -5.85 -15.86 -19.01
CA ARG A 78 -5.82 -14.57 -18.32
C ARG A 78 -4.62 -14.48 -17.39
N ILE A 79 -4.19 -13.26 -17.13
CA ILE A 79 -3.04 -13.00 -16.27
C ILE A 79 -3.54 -12.72 -14.85
N VAL A 80 -2.98 -13.44 -13.89
CA VAL A 80 -3.24 -13.25 -12.46
C VAL A 80 -2.10 -12.41 -11.89
N CYS A 81 -2.44 -11.22 -11.40
CA CYS A 81 -1.56 -10.33 -10.66
C CYS A 81 -1.85 -10.45 -9.17
N PRO A 82 -0.88 -10.17 -8.27
CA PRO A 82 -1.18 -9.90 -6.87
C PRO A 82 -2.18 -8.75 -6.76
N GLY A 83 -3.05 -8.76 -5.75
CA GLY A 83 -3.92 -7.62 -5.48
C GLY A 83 -3.12 -6.33 -5.32
N PHE A 84 -3.60 -5.25 -5.94
CA PHE A 84 -2.91 -3.98 -5.95
C PHE A 84 -2.96 -3.28 -4.60
N ILE A 85 -1.92 -2.50 -4.32
CA ILE A 85 -1.73 -1.74 -3.10
C ILE A 85 -1.51 -0.28 -3.48
N ASP A 86 -2.37 0.61 -3.02
CA ASP A 86 -2.12 2.04 -3.08
C ASP A 86 -1.21 2.43 -1.91
N ALA A 87 -0.02 2.95 -2.22
CA ALA A 87 1.00 3.22 -1.23
C ALA A 87 0.77 4.53 -0.44
N HIS A 88 -0.08 5.44 -0.95
CA HIS A 88 -0.43 6.69 -0.29
C HIS A 88 -1.69 7.28 -0.90
N ILE A 89 -2.71 7.48 -0.07
CA ILE A 89 -3.99 8.08 -0.48
C ILE A 89 -4.66 8.81 0.69
N HIS A 90 -5.39 9.88 0.36
CA HIS A 90 -6.35 10.52 1.26
C HIS A 90 -7.75 10.07 0.89
N LEU A 91 -8.38 9.22 1.73
CA LEU A 91 -9.72 8.72 1.45
C LEU A 91 -10.75 9.84 1.37
N GLU A 92 -10.51 10.92 2.10
CA GLU A 92 -11.34 12.13 2.14
C GLU A 92 -11.45 12.80 0.78
N SER A 93 -10.35 12.83 0.01
CA SER A 93 -10.28 13.42 -1.33
C SER A 93 -11.14 12.67 -2.35
N SER A 94 -11.53 11.43 -2.06
CA SER A 94 -12.49 10.70 -2.87
C SER A 94 -13.92 11.24 -2.77
N LEU A 95 -14.20 12.12 -1.80
CA LEU A 95 -15.50 12.77 -1.55
C LEU A 95 -16.66 11.79 -1.34
N VAL A 96 -16.35 10.53 -1.04
CA VAL A 96 -17.32 9.49 -0.73
C VAL A 96 -17.01 8.82 0.60
N SER A 97 -17.99 8.12 1.18
CA SER A 97 -17.70 7.36 2.40
C SER A 97 -16.67 6.25 2.15
N PRO A 98 -15.91 5.81 3.17
CA PRO A 98 -14.96 4.72 3.03
C PRO A 98 -15.56 3.43 2.47
N ARG A 99 -16.84 3.17 2.72
CA ARG A 99 -17.57 2.03 2.16
C ARG A 99 -17.76 2.16 0.65
N GLU A 100 -18.17 3.33 0.18
CA GLU A 100 -18.37 3.57 -1.27
C GLU A 100 -17.02 3.64 -1.98
N PHE A 101 -15.99 4.19 -1.35
CA PHE A 101 -14.62 4.10 -1.86
C PHE A 101 -14.20 2.64 -2.08
N ALA A 102 -14.38 1.78 -1.07
CA ALA A 102 -14.04 0.36 -1.20
C ALA A 102 -14.80 -0.33 -2.35
N ARG A 103 -16.08 0.04 -2.55
CA ARG A 103 -16.90 -0.46 -3.68
C ARG A 103 -16.39 0.03 -5.03
N ALA A 104 -15.84 1.24 -5.09
CA ALA A 104 -15.31 1.81 -6.32
C ALA A 104 -13.97 1.14 -6.70
N VAL A 105 -13.05 0.93 -5.75
CA VAL A 105 -11.68 0.50 -6.06
C VAL A 105 -11.49 -1.02 -6.13
N LEU A 106 -12.31 -1.81 -5.43
CA LEU A 106 -12.18 -3.27 -5.43
C LEU A 106 -12.35 -3.92 -6.82
N PRO A 107 -13.32 -3.49 -7.67
CA PRO A 107 -13.43 -3.99 -9.04
C PRO A 107 -12.20 -3.70 -9.91
N HIS A 108 -11.39 -2.69 -9.54
CA HIS A 108 -10.13 -2.33 -10.18
C HIS A 108 -8.92 -3.11 -9.62
N GLY A 109 -9.17 -4.15 -8.81
CA GLY A 109 -8.12 -5.02 -8.28
C GLY A 109 -7.33 -4.44 -7.11
N THR A 110 -7.67 -3.25 -6.59
CA THR A 110 -7.05 -2.70 -5.38
C THR A 110 -7.62 -3.38 -4.15
N THR A 111 -6.77 -4.09 -3.41
CA THR A 111 -7.15 -4.86 -2.23
C THR A 111 -6.62 -4.28 -0.93
N THR A 112 -5.68 -3.35 -1.02
CA THR A 112 -5.06 -2.68 0.14
C THR A 112 -4.80 -1.22 -0.20
N VAL A 113 -5.02 -0.34 0.77
CA VAL A 113 -4.65 1.07 0.69
C VAL A 113 -3.94 1.51 1.96
N ILE A 114 -2.97 2.42 1.82
CA ILE A 114 -2.28 3.08 2.92
C ILE A 114 -2.79 4.52 2.94
N THR A 115 -3.59 4.86 3.92
CA THR A 115 -4.23 6.19 3.99
C THR A 115 -3.65 7.06 5.09
N ASP A 116 -3.55 8.35 4.80
CA ASP A 116 -3.29 9.41 5.76
C ASP A 116 -4.58 10.24 5.94
N PRO A 117 -5.28 10.15 7.07
CA PRO A 117 -6.53 10.87 7.28
C PRO A 117 -6.29 12.30 7.83
N HIS A 118 -5.33 13.06 7.28
CA HIS A 118 -4.99 14.35 7.85
C HIS A 118 -6.04 15.43 7.60
N GLU A 119 -6.82 15.36 6.51
CA GLU A 119 -7.86 16.37 6.24
C GLU A 119 -8.96 16.34 7.30
N ILE A 120 -9.55 15.17 7.55
CA ILE A 120 -10.58 15.04 8.59
C ILE A 120 -9.99 15.31 9.99
N THR A 121 -8.72 14.96 10.19
CA THR A 121 -8.04 15.21 11.48
C THR A 121 -7.78 16.70 11.70
N ASN A 122 -7.50 17.47 10.65
CA ASN A 122 -7.42 18.93 10.74
C ASN A 122 -8.76 19.57 11.11
N VAL A 123 -9.89 18.92 10.82
CA VAL A 123 -11.23 19.41 11.17
C VAL A 123 -11.66 18.93 12.55
N MET A 124 -11.44 17.66 12.90
CA MET A 124 -12.03 16.98 14.05
C MET A 124 -11.00 16.51 15.09
N GLY A 125 -9.72 16.73 14.88
CA GLY A 125 -8.68 16.22 15.76
C GLY A 125 -8.64 14.69 15.83
N ALA A 126 -8.36 14.15 17.00
CA ALA A 126 -8.30 12.71 17.23
C ALA A 126 -9.62 11.97 16.92
N ASP A 127 -10.76 12.63 17.06
CA ASP A 127 -12.07 12.06 16.71
C ASP A 127 -12.14 11.74 15.20
N GLY A 128 -11.43 12.47 14.35
CA GLY A 128 -11.29 12.21 12.93
C GLY A 128 -10.55 10.90 12.66
N ILE A 129 -9.46 10.63 13.40
CA ILE A 129 -8.72 9.35 13.33
C ILE A 129 -9.63 8.20 13.78
N ASP A 130 -10.32 8.37 14.91
CA ASP A 130 -11.26 7.36 15.43
C ASP A 130 -12.38 7.05 14.44
N TYR A 131 -12.96 8.09 13.84
CA TYR A 131 -13.99 7.94 12.80
C TYR A 131 -13.46 7.10 11.63
N MET A 132 -12.30 7.43 11.08
CA MET A 132 -11.76 6.73 9.92
C MET A 132 -11.40 5.28 10.26
N LEU A 133 -10.84 5.01 11.43
CA LEU A 133 -10.58 3.66 11.91
C LEU A 133 -11.88 2.83 12.05
N GLN A 134 -12.96 3.43 12.53
CA GLN A 134 -14.25 2.75 12.67
C GLN A 134 -14.96 2.57 11.33
N ALA A 135 -15.01 3.61 10.49
CA ALA A 135 -15.72 3.60 9.21
C ALA A 135 -15.08 2.64 8.19
N THR A 136 -13.82 2.29 8.37
CA THR A 136 -13.10 1.34 7.52
C THR A 136 -13.01 -0.07 8.12
N ASP A 137 -13.59 -0.32 9.29
CA ASP A 137 -13.58 -1.67 9.88
C ASP A 137 -14.52 -2.61 9.12
N GLY A 138 -14.02 -3.83 8.83
CA GLY A 138 -14.80 -4.86 8.12
C GLY A 138 -15.08 -4.59 6.65
N LEU A 139 -14.43 -3.62 6.03
CA LEU A 139 -14.51 -3.42 4.57
C LEU A 139 -13.87 -4.60 3.80
N PRO A 140 -14.27 -4.83 2.54
CA PRO A 140 -13.71 -5.89 1.71
C PRO A 140 -12.29 -5.61 1.20
N ILE A 141 -11.74 -4.45 1.52
CA ILE A 141 -10.33 -4.07 1.30
C ILE A 141 -9.62 -3.89 2.64
N ASP A 142 -8.29 -4.02 2.66
CA ASP A 142 -7.48 -3.75 3.86
C ASP A 142 -7.05 -2.29 3.87
N VAL A 143 -7.61 -1.50 4.79
CA VAL A 143 -7.23 -0.09 4.97
C VAL A 143 -6.23 0.02 6.10
N ARG A 144 -5.02 0.48 5.77
CA ARG A 144 -3.92 0.74 6.69
C ARG A 144 -3.72 2.23 6.85
N PHE A 145 -3.28 2.64 8.02
CA PHE A 145 -3.20 4.04 8.41
C PHE A 145 -1.76 4.47 8.66
N MET A 146 -1.42 5.61 8.11
CA MET A 146 -0.34 6.45 8.60
C MET A 146 -0.98 7.52 9.47
N LEU A 147 -0.42 7.80 10.65
CA LEU A 147 -0.97 8.83 11.55
C LEU A 147 -0.58 10.22 11.06
N PRO A 148 -1.50 11.19 11.03
CA PRO A 148 -1.21 12.53 10.54
C PRO A 148 -0.04 13.20 11.26
N SER A 149 0.94 13.66 10.51
CA SER A 149 2.05 14.47 11.02
C SER A 149 1.71 15.97 11.09
N CYS A 150 0.74 16.38 10.28
CA CYS A 150 0.47 17.74 9.84
C CYS A 150 -0.93 18.20 10.28
N VAL A 151 -1.11 18.42 11.58
CA VAL A 151 -2.38 18.91 12.15
C VAL A 151 -2.06 20.06 13.12
N PRO A 152 -1.93 21.28 12.58
CA PRO A 152 -1.72 21.67 11.18
C PRO A 152 -0.31 21.36 10.67
N SER A 153 -0.06 21.58 9.37
CA SER A 153 1.25 21.36 8.78
C SER A 153 2.31 22.33 9.28
N THR A 154 1.93 23.60 9.49
CA THR A 154 2.80 24.61 10.10
C THR A 154 2.02 25.44 11.13
N PRO A 155 2.69 26.14 12.06
CA PRO A 155 2.02 27.06 12.98
C PRO A 155 1.35 28.27 12.31
N LEU A 156 1.55 28.46 11.01
CA LEU A 156 0.94 29.55 10.22
C LEU A 156 -0.40 29.14 9.61
N ASP A 157 -0.70 27.84 9.60
CA ASP A 157 -1.93 27.31 9.02
C ASP A 157 -3.08 27.37 10.04
N GLU A 158 -4.28 27.75 9.55
CA GLU A 158 -5.50 27.62 10.32
C GLU A 158 -6.00 26.15 10.28
N SER A 159 -6.37 25.64 11.45
CA SER A 159 -6.87 24.28 11.60
C SER A 159 -7.96 24.23 12.67
N GLY A 160 -8.89 23.29 12.54
CA GLY A 160 -9.89 22.99 13.57
C GLY A 160 -9.32 22.27 14.79
N ALA A 161 -8.12 21.70 14.66
CA ALA A 161 -7.42 21.01 15.75
C ALA A 161 -5.91 21.20 15.64
N VAL A 162 -5.22 21.05 16.78
CA VAL A 162 -3.76 20.98 16.86
C VAL A 162 -3.39 19.70 17.60
N LEU A 163 -2.65 18.81 16.96
CA LEU A 163 -2.20 17.55 17.57
C LEU A 163 -0.69 17.54 17.75
N ASP A 164 -0.26 17.22 18.97
CA ASP A 164 1.14 16.92 19.26
C ASP A 164 1.40 15.39 19.23
N TYR A 165 2.63 14.97 19.53
CA TYR A 165 2.98 13.55 19.54
C TYR A 165 2.20 12.74 20.59
N ARG A 166 1.76 13.34 21.69
CA ARG A 166 1.03 12.66 22.80
C ARG A 166 -0.38 12.30 22.38
N ASP A 167 -0.99 13.12 21.54
CA ASP A 167 -2.34 12.90 21.03
C ASP A 167 -2.41 11.67 20.11
N ILE A 168 -1.33 11.40 19.38
CA ILE A 168 -1.27 10.28 18.41
C ILE A 168 -0.53 9.05 18.92
N ASP A 169 0.24 9.12 20.00
CA ASP A 169 1.14 8.07 20.49
C ASP A 169 0.42 6.74 20.71
N SER A 170 -0.73 6.77 21.37
CA SER A 170 -1.50 5.56 21.68
C SER A 170 -2.05 4.83 20.45
N TYR A 171 -2.21 5.52 19.34
CA TYR A 171 -2.68 4.91 18.08
C TYR A 171 -1.66 4.01 17.43
N TYR A 172 -0.35 4.16 17.71
CA TYR A 172 0.68 3.26 17.19
C TYR A 172 0.51 1.81 17.61
N ASP A 173 -0.20 1.55 18.72
CA ASP A 173 -0.55 0.20 19.15
C ASP A 173 -1.70 -0.44 18.34
N HIS A 174 -2.40 0.35 17.53
CA HIS A 174 -3.48 -0.17 16.70
C HIS A 174 -2.93 -1.02 15.55
N PRO A 175 -3.45 -2.26 15.31
CA PRO A 175 -2.86 -3.21 14.36
C PRO A 175 -2.90 -2.75 12.90
N ARG A 176 -3.74 -1.77 12.56
CA ARG A 176 -3.81 -1.19 11.21
C ARG A 176 -2.95 0.07 11.05
N VAL A 177 -2.29 0.57 12.08
CA VAL A 177 -1.40 1.72 12.00
C VAL A 177 0.00 1.29 11.62
N GLN A 178 0.52 1.82 10.49
CA GLN A 178 1.81 1.47 9.91
C GLN A 178 2.90 2.49 10.25
N GLY A 179 2.54 3.77 10.48
CA GLY A 179 3.55 4.79 10.69
C GLY A 179 3.01 6.18 10.95
N LEU A 180 3.92 7.14 10.83
CA LEU A 180 3.66 8.57 10.77
C LEU A 180 3.56 8.96 9.29
N ALA A 181 2.50 9.66 8.95
CA ALA A 181 2.20 10.08 7.59
C ALA A 181 3.17 11.16 7.09
N GLU A 182 2.97 11.57 5.88
CA GLU A 182 3.80 12.54 5.16
C GLU A 182 4.24 13.73 6.03
N MET A 183 5.55 13.87 6.17
CA MET A 183 6.15 14.94 6.96
C MET A 183 6.27 16.21 6.13
N MET A 184 5.17 16.95 5.98
CA MET A 184 5.10 18.19 5.18
C MET A 184 5.95 19.32 5.77
N ASN A 185 6.15 19.36 7.11
CA ASN A 185 6.96 20.38 7.74
C ASN A 185 8.46 20.11 7.60
N ALA A 186 8.96 20.09 6.37
CA ALA A 186 10.39 19.89 6.09
C ALA A 186 11.26 20.97 6.74
N TYR A 187 10.76 22.22 6.82
CA TYR A 187 11.47 23.30 7.49
C TYR A 187 11.64 23.01 9.00
N GLY A 188 10.58 22.58 9.68
CA GLY A 188 10.65 22.19 11.08
C GLY A 188 11.64 21.04 11.32
N VAL A 189 11.67 20.04 10.44
CA VAL A 189 12.64 18.94 10.54
C VAL A 189 14.07 19.48 10.39
N THR A 190 14.35 20.25 9.34
CA THR A 190 15.71 20.73 9.01
C THR A 190 16.22 21.78 9.97
N HIS A 191 15.33 22.50 10.66
CA HIS A 191 15.65 23.51 11.68
C HIS A 191 15.45 23.03 13.12
N ASN A 192 15.24 21.71 13.30
CA ASN A 192 15.20 21.07 14.60
C ASN A 192 14.05 21.58 15.49
N ASP A 193 12.86 21.80 14.91
CA ASP A 193 11.66 22.16 15.67
C ASP A 193 11.32 21.03 16.65
N PRO A 194 11.22 21.33 17.96
CA PRO A 194 11.07 20.27 18.97
C PRO A 194 9.75 19.50 18.85
N ASP A 195 8.65 20.12 18.40
CA ASP A 195 7.35 19.46 18.29
C ASP A 195 7.32 18.52 17.06
N VAL A 196 7.94 18.95 15.96
CA VAL A 196 8.10 18.13 14.76
C VAL A 196 9.01 16.93 15.04
N VAL A 197 10.16 17.17 15.67
CA VAL A 197 11.12 16.11 16.02
C VAL A 197 10.52 15.14 17.04
N ALA A 198 9.70 15.60 18.00
CA ALA A 198 9.02 14.72 18.95
C ALA A 198 8.06 13.73 18.26
N LYS A 199 7.32 14.13 17.22
CA LYS A 199 6.47 13.21 16.43
C LYS A 199 7.31 12.14 15.73
N ILE A 200 8.45 12.51 15.16
CA ILE A 200 9.39 11.58 14.54
C ILE A 200 9.91 10.56 15.56
N ILE A 201 10.35 11.03 16.73
CA ILE A 201 10.86 10.17 17.81
C ILE A 201 9.78 9.22 18.33
N ALA A 202 8.54 9.68 18.48
CA ALA A 202 7.41 8.85 18.91
C ALA A 202 7.18 7.70 17.91
N ALA A 203 7.14 7.97 16.60
CA ALA A 203 7.02 6.93 15.58
C ALA A 203 8.19 5.93 15.61
N GLN A 204 9.42 6.41 15.78
CA GLN A 204 10.63 5.57 15.90
C GLN A 204 10.60 4.69 17.16
N ALA A 205 10.11 5.20 18.28
CA ALA A 205 9.97 4.44 19.53
C ALA A 205 9.03 3.24 19.38
N HIS A 206 8.01 3.37 18.52
CA HIS A 206 7.09 2.30 18.16
C HIS A 206 7.57 1.46 16.95
N HIS A 207 8.80 1.65 16.46
CA HIS A 207 9.35 0.96 15.28
C HIS A 207 8.50 1.13 14.01
N LYS A 208 7.91 2.31 13.83
CA LYS A 208 7.00 2.63 12.72
C LYS A 208 7.73 3.36 11.60
N LYS A 209 7.15 3.30 10.38
CA LYS A 209 7.61 4.06 9.23
C LYS A 209 7.29 5.54 9.38
N ILE A 210 8.04 6.38 8.68
CA ILE A 210 7.78 7.81 8.57
C ILE A 210 7.83 8.15 7.10
N ASP A 211 6.70 8.57 6.56
CA ASP A 211 6.59 8.99 5.17
C ASP A 211 6.92 10.47 5.01
N GLY A 212 7.36 10.83 3.83
CA GLY A 212 7.82 12.17 3.53
C GLY A 212 6.99 12.89 2.47
N HIS A 213 7.14 14.20 2.52
CA HIS A 213 6.61 15.18 1.58
C HIS A 213 7.65 16.29 1.47
N ALA A 214 8.48 16.23 0.42
CA ALA A 214 9.67 17.07 0.35
C ALA A 214 9.89 17.65 -1.07
N PRO A 215 8.93 18.45 -1.60
CA PRO A 215 9.05 19.05 -2.90
C PRO A 215 10.27 19.98 -2.96
N GLY A 216 11.16 19.72 -3.94
CA GLY A 216 12.34 20.58 -4.19
C GLY A 216 13.43 20.54 -3.12
N LEU A 217 13.31 19.73 -2.07
CA LEU A 217 14.32 19.64 -1.02
C LEU A 217 15.58 18.97 -1.55
N SER A 218 16.74 19.60 -1.34
CA SER A 218 17.99 19.14 -1.92
C SER A 218 19.20 19.40 -1.02
N GLY A 219 20.37 18.88 -1.40
CA GLY A 219 21.62 19.12 -0.71
C GLY A 219 21.58 18.76 0.78
N ARG A 220 22.12 19.62 1.63
CA ARG A 220 22.20 19.36 3.09
C ARG A 220 20.86 19.34 3.80
N GLU A 221 19.88 20.07 3.31
CA GLU A 221 18.52 20.05 3.87
C GLU A 221 17.86 18.69 3.61
N LEU A 222 18.03 18.14 2.40
CA LEU A 222 17.59 16.77 2.11
C LEU A 222 18.32 15.74 2.99
N ASP A 223 19.64 15.89 3.17
CA ASP A 223 20.41 15.01 4.05
C ASP A 223 19.90 15.08 5.51
N ALA A 224 19.58 16.27 6.02
CA ALA A 224 19.03 16.44 7.37
C ALA A 224 17.63 15.81 7.51
N TYR A 225 16.77 16.02 6.52
CA TYR A 225 15.41 15.46 6.48
C TYR A 225 15.43 13.93 6.49
N ILE A 226 16.29 13.32 5.67
CA ILE A 226 16.48 11.86 5.63
C ILE A 226 17.14 11.34 6.92
N ALA A 227 18.15 12.04 7.45
CA ALA A 227 18.82 11.67 8.69
C ALA A 227 17.90 11.70 9.91
N ALA A 228 16.85 12.54 9.90
CA ALA A 228 15.80 12.52 10.91
C ALA A 228 14.97 11.23 10.88
N GLY A 229 14.99 10.47 9.78
CA GLY A 229 14.31 9.17 9.66
C GLY A 229 13.11 9.16 8.71
N VAL A 230 13.03 10.11 7.78
CA VAL A 230 11.97 10.14 6.76
C VAL A 230 12.37 9.26 5.57
N TYR A 231 11.59 8.24 5.28
CA TYR A 231 12.01 7.13 4.41
C TYR A 231 11.47 7.18 2.99
N SER A 232 10.49 8.04 2.67
CA SER A 232 9.86 8.12 1.35
C SER A 232 9.65 9.56 0.90
N ASP A 233 9.26 9.72 -0.37
CA ASP A 233 8.74 10.96 -0.93
C ASP A 233 7.84 10.67 -2.12
N HIS A 234 6.76 11.45 -2.29
CA HIS A 234 5.82 11.36 -3.42
C HIS A 234 5.75 12.66 -4.23
N GLU A 235 6.53 13.67 -3.85
CA GLU A 235 6.50 15.02 -4.42
C GLU A 235 7.55 15.26 -5.53
N CYS A 236 8.34 14.25 -5.88
CA CYS A 236 9.30 14.38 -6.96
C CYS A 236 8.61 14.73 -8.29
N SER A 237 9.02 15.81 -8.92
CA SER A 237 8.51 16.22 -10.23
C SER A 237 9.52 16.02 -11.37
N THR A 238 10.78 15.70 -11.06
CA THR A 238 11.85 15.43 -12.02
C THR A 238 12.61 14.15 -11.69
N VAL A 239 13.21 13.54 -12.70
CA VAL A 239 14.04 12.35 -12.55
C VAL A 239 15.28 12.64 -11.68
N GLU A 240 15.88 13.80 -11.84
CA GLU A 240 17.07 14.23 -11.11
C GLU A 240 16.80 14.33 -9.61
N ASP A 241 15.69 14.95 -9.23
CA ASP A 241 15.24 15.04 -7.82
C ASP A 241 15.02 13.64 -7.24
N ALA A 242 14.27 12.81 -7.94
CA ALA A 242 13.99 11.45 -7.52
C ALA A 242 15.27 10.59 -7.38
N ILE A 243 16.20 10.67 -8.33
CA ILE A 243 17.49 9.97 -8.25
C ILE A 243 18.31 10.45 -7.05
N ALA A 244 18.33 11.76 -6.77
CA ALA A 244 19.05 12.31 -5.62
C ALA A 244 18.52 11.73 -4.28
N LYS A 245 17.21 11.54 -4.16
CA LYS A 245 16.53 10.92 -3.01
C LYS A 245 16.78 9.41 -2.95
N LEU A 246 16.64 8.69 -4.09
CA LEU A 246 16.95 7.25 -4.19
C LEU A 246 18.40 6.92 -3.79
N GLN A 247 19.37 7.74 -4.24
CA GLN A 247 20.79 7.58 -3.88
C GLN A 247 21.06 7.76 -2.39
N ARG A 248 20.18 8.47 -1.68
CA ARG A 248 20.22 8.66 -0.22
C ARG A 248 19.38 7.66 0.55
N GLY A 249 18.77 6.70 -0.16
CA GLY A 249 18.06 5.58 0.46
C GLY A 249 16.56 5.78 0.66
N GLN A 250 15.98 6.89 0.21
CA GLN A 250 14.51 7.04 0.21
C GLN A 250 13.84 6.14 -0.82
N PHE A 251 12.57 5.86 -0.57
CA PHE A 251 11.65 5.28 -1.54
C PHE A 251 10.90 6.40 -2.26
N ILE A 252 10.60 6.20 -3.53
CA ILE A 252 9.82 7.13 -4.35
C ILE A 252 8.46 6.52 -4.61
N MET A 253 7.42 7.21 -4.20
CA MET A 253 6.04 6.92 -4.56
C MET A 253 5.70 7.71 -5.81
N ILE A 254 5.51 6.99 -6.93
CA ILE A 254 5.15 7.58 -8.21
C ILE A 254 3.64 7.80 -8.19
N ARG A 255 3.25 9.06 -8.29
CA ARG A 255 1.91 9.55 -8.02
C ARG A 255 1.10 9.79 -9.29
N GLU A 256 -0.16 9.36 -9.28
CA GLU A 256 -1.09 9.63 -10.37
C GLU A 256 -2.49 9.89 -9.79
N GLY A 257 -2.64 11.06 -9.19
CA GLY A 257 -3.89 11.57 -8.62
C GLY A 257 -4.76 12.28 -9.65
N THR A 258 -5.75 13.04 -9.18
CA THR A 258 -6.59 13.88 -10.04
C THR A 258 -5.82 15.12 -10.53
N ALA A 259 -5.25 15.89 -9.61
CA ALA A 259 -4.54 17.14 -9.92
C ALA A 259 -3.03 16.93 -10.03
N ALA A 260 -2.44 16.14 -9.14
CA ALA A 260 -1.02 15.95 -9.03
C ALA A 260 -0.59 14.63 -9.68
N LYS A 261 0.20 14.73 -10.76
CA LYS A 261 0.59 13.61 -11.61
C LYS A 261 2.08 13.71 -11.94
N ASN A 262 2.82 12.63 -11.69
CA ASN A 262 4.25 12.58 -12.01
C ASN A 262 4.67 11.27 -12.72
N LEU A 263 3.72 10.41 -13.11
CA LEU A 263 3.99 9.12 -13.74
C LEU A 263 4.89 9.25 -14.97
N GLU A 264 4.53 10.12 -15.91
CA GLU A 264 5.29 10.30 -17.15
C GLU A 264 6.69 10.89 -16.88
N ALA A 265 6.77 11.89 -15.99
CA ALA A 265 8.04 12.51 -15.62
C ALA A 265 9.00 11.50 -14.96
N LEU A 266 8.48 10.58 -14.15
CA LEU A 266 9.28 9.60 -13.41
C LEU A 266 9.37 8.23 -14.11
N ALA A 267 8.79 8.06 -15.30
CA ALA A 267 8.87 6.82 -16.07
C ALA A 267 10.30 6.26 -16.22
N PRO A 268 11.36 7.10 -16.40
CA PRO A 268 12.74 6.61 -16.49
C PRO A 268 13.26 5.88 -15.23
N LEU A 269 12.56 5.99 -14.09
CA LEU A 269 12.90 5.26 -12.86
C LEU A 269 12.35 3.83 -12.85
N MET A 270 11.35 3.53 -13.69
CA MET A 270 10.69 2.22 -13.74
C MET A 270 11.50 1.23 -14.57
N THR A 271 12.77 1.10 -14.23
CA THR A 271 13.77 0.22 -14.86
C THR A 271 14.36 -0.72 -13.81
N PRO A 272 14.98 -1.84 -14.18
CA PRO A 272 15.64 -2.73 -13.24
C PRO A 272 16.65 -2.06 -12.30
N ARG A 273 17.20 -0.91 -12.71
CA ARG A 273 18.18 -0.17 -11.91
C ARG A 273 17.59 0.52 -10.68
N TYR A 274 16.35 1.05 -10.78
CA TYR A 274 15.78 1.91 -9.76
C TYR A 274 14.46 1.37 -9.18
N CYS A 275 13.77 0.47 -9.91
CA CYS A 275 12.41 0.06 -9.59
C CYS A 275 12.23 -0.54 -8.19
N ASP A 276 13.27 -1.13 -7.59
CA ASP A 276 13.16 -1.79 -6.28
C ASP A 276 12.84 -0.83 -5.12
N ARG A 277 13.01 0.48 -5.35
CA ARG A 277 12.66 1.54 -4.38
C ARG A 277 11.58 2.48 -4.90
N CYS A 278 10.85 2.07 -5.94
CA CYS A 278 9.71 2.82 -6.46
C CYS A 278 8.42 2.03 -6.19
N MET A 279 7.31 2.72 -5.97
CA MET A 279 5.97 2.16 -5.84
C MET A 279 4.93 3.17 -6.32
N PHE A 280 3.71 2.71 -6.63
CA PHE A 280 2.64 3.57 -7.10
C PHE A 280 1.75 4.04 -5.96
N CYS A 281 1.21 5.25 -6.13
CA CYS A 281 0.19 5.82 -5.25
C CYS A 281 -0.76 6.74 -6.03
N CYS A 282 -1.92 7.02 -5.44
CA CYS A 282 -2.88 7.97 -6.01
C CYS A 282 -2.79 9.35 -5.38
N ASP A 283 -2.48 9.46 -4.09
CA ASP A 283 -2.61 10.70 -3.32
C ASP A 283 -4.09 11.18 -3.34
N ASP A 284 -4.39 12.33 -3.88
CA ASP A 284 -5.75 12.86 -4.05
C ASP A 284 -6.40 12.34 -5.32
N ARG A 285 -7.43 11.49 -5.18
CA ARG A 285 -8.16 10.95 -6.33
C ARG A 285 -9.66 11.12 -6.17
N HIS A 286 -10.25 11.86 -7.11
CA HIS A 286 -11.65 12.23 -7.09
C HIS A 286 -12.57 11.08 -7.56
N PRO A 287 -13.86 11.10 -7.19
CA PRO A 287 -14.76 9.98 -7.49
C PRO A 287 -15.03 9.80 -8.97
N SER A 288 -15.01 10.87 -9.79
CA SER A 288 -15.12 10.78 -11.24
C SER A 288 -14.02 9.91 -11.84
N ASP A 289 -12.78 10.18 -11.43
CA ASP A 289 -11.61 9.46 -11.96
C ASP A 289 -11.59 8.00 -11.50
N LEU A 290 -12.04 7.74 -10.25
CA LEU A 290 -12.21 6.37 -9.75
C LEU A 290 -13.22 5.57 -10.58
N LEU A 291 -14.29 6.21 -11.05
CA LEU A 291 -15.34 5.55 -11.83
C LEU A 291 -15.01 5.43 -13.31
N GLU A 292 -14.37 6.44 -13.91
CA GLU A 292 -14.13 6.53 -15.34
C GLU A 292 -12.78 5.94 -15.76
N GLU A 293 -11.74 6.14 -14.97
CA GLU A 293 -10.38 5.70 -15.30
C GLU A 293 -9.97 4.42 -14.55
N GLY A 294 -10.41 4.28 -13.30
CA GLY A 294 -10.01 3.24 -12.37
C GLY A 294 -9.12 3.76 -11.23
N HIS A 295 -8.35 2.88 -10.64
CA HIS A 295 -7.49 3.18 -9.49
C HIS A 295 -6.02 2.83 -9.80
N ILE A 296 -5.38 1.96 -9.03
CA ILE A 296 -4.00 1.52 -9.30
C ILE A 296 -3.88 0.77 -10.64
N ASP A 297 -4.92 0.08 -11.10
CA ASP A 297 -4.95 -0.56 -12.42
C ASP A 297 -4.76 0.46 -13.56
N SER A 298 -5.33 1.64 -13.43
CA SER A 298 -5.16 2.70 -14.42
C SER A 298 -3.72 3.22 -14.48
N ILE A 299 -3.04 3.29 -13.33
CA ILE A 299 -1.63 3.68 -13.26
C ILE A 299 -0.76 2.63 -13.94
N VAL A 300 -1.01 1.34 -13.64
CA VAL A 300 -0.30 0.22 -14.29
C VAL A 300 -0.51 0.24 -15.80
N ARG A 301 -1.76 0.38 -16.26
CA ARG A 301 -2.11 0.46 -17.69
C ARG A 301 -1.39 1.61 -18.40
N ARG A 302 -1.38 2.81 -17.80
CA ARG A 302 -0.68 3.97 -18.35
C ARG A 302 0.83 3.81 -18.32
N ALA A 303 1.40 3.24 -17.27
CA ALA A 303 2.83 2.95 -17.20
C ALA A 303 3.27 2.02 -18.35
N ILE A 304 2.47 1.00 -18.66
CA ILE A 304 2.75 0.06 -19.76
C ILE A 304 2.56 0.75 -21.12
N ASN A 305 1.39 1.33 -21.37
CA ASN A 305 0.98 1.75 -22.70
C ASN A 305 1.53 3.13 -23.09
N ASP A 306 1.53 4.10 -22.16
CA ASP A 306 1.92 5.48 -22.43
C ASP A 306 3.42 5.70 -22.19
N CYS A 307 3.98 5.00 -21.18
CA CYS A 307 5.38 5.17 -20.79
C CYS A 307 6.31 4.04 -21.25
N GLY A 308 5.78 2.95 -21.82
CA GLY A 308 6.57 1.83 -22.33
C GLY A 308 7.28 1.02 -21.25
N VAL A 309 6.77 1.02 -20.01
CA VAL A 309 7.33 0.29 -18.88
C VAL A 309 7.08 -1.21 -19.06
N ASP A 310 8.07 -2.03 -18.69
CA ASP A 310 7.90 -3.48 -18.64
C ASP A 310 6.70 -3.84 -17.76
N PRO A 311 5.74 -4.64 -18.26
CA PRO A 311 4.51 -4.97 -17.54
C PRO A 311 4.74 -5.62 -16.18
N ILE A 312 5.76 -6.46 -16.05
CA ILE A 312 6.08 -7.12 -14.79
C ILE A 312 6.62 -6.11 -13.76
N ILE A 313 7.45 -5.17 -14.22
CA ILE A 313 7.93 -4.08 -13.36
C ILE A 313 6.75 -3.21 -12.93
N ALA A 314 5.85 -2.82 -13.83
CA ALA A 314 4.69 -2.01 -13.48
C ALA A 314 3.81 -2.70 -12.42
N VAL A 315 3.50 -3.98 -12.59
CA VAL A 315 2.77 -4.77 -11.57
C VAL A 315 3.55 -4.87 -10.26
N LYS A 316 4.87 -5.03 -10.29
CA LYS A 316 5.71 -5.08 -9.09
C LYS A 316 5.64 -3.79 -8.27
N LEU A 317 5.63 -2.63 -8.94
CA LEU A 317 5.45 -1.33 -8.29
C LEU A 317 4.05 -1.17 -7.68
N ALA A 318 3.03 -1.73 -8.32
CA ALA A 318 1.64 -1.66 -7.89
C ALA A 318 1.31 -2.55 -6.69
N CYS A 319 2.20 -3.46 -6.27
CA CYS A 319 1.88 -4.42 -5.22
C CYS A 319 3.08 -4.77 -4.33
N HIS A 320 4.11 -5.41 -4.87
CA HIS A 320 5.21 -5.99 -4.09
C HIS A 320 6.05 -4.95 -3.37
N ASN A 321 6.37 -3.86 -4.03
CA ASN A 321 7.25 -2.84 -3.47
C ASN A 321 6.59 -2.09 -2.32
N ALA A 322 5.30 -1.73 -2.46
CA ALA A 322 4.50 -1.15 -1.38
C ALA A 322 4.39 -2.14 -0.20
N ALA A 323 4.10 -3.42 -0.46
CA ALA A 323 4.05 -4.43 0.59
C ALA A 323 5.38 -4.56 1.35
N ARG A 324 6.52 -4.54 0.66
CA ARG A 324 7.85 -4.57 1.28
C ARG A 324 8.14 -3.33 2.11
N TYR A 325 7.81 -2.16 1.58
CA TYR A 325 8.04 -0.90 2.28
C TYR A 325 7.27 -0.85 3.61
N PHE A 326 5.97 -1.17 3.58
CA PHE A 326 5.11 -1.17 4.76
C PHE A 326 5.17 -2.47 5.59
N LEU A 327 6.09 -3.39 5.30
CA LEU A 327 6.27 -4.66 6.00
C LEU A 327 5.01 -5.54 6.03
N LEU A 328 4.21 -5.51 4.97
CA LEU A 328 3.04 -6.35 4.79
C LEU A 328 3.48 -7.73 4.24
N ASN A 329 4.08 -8.54 5.11
CA ASN A 329 4.88 -9.72 4.76
C ASN A 329 4.13 -10.85 4.03
N ASN A 330 2.80 -10.78 3.92
CA ASN A 330 1.98 -11.79 3.27
C ASN A 330 1.10 -11.23 2.14
N ARG A 331 1.45 -10.07 1.58
CA ARG A 331 0.75 -9.39 0.49
C ARG A 331 1.68 -9.04 -0.66
N GLY A 332 1.10 -8.69 -1.80
CA GLY A 332 1.83 -8.16 -2.95
C GLY A 332 2.66 -9.20 -3.73
N ALA A 333 2.36 -10.49 -3.56
CA ALA A 333 3.00 -11.56 -4.36
C ALA A 333 2.07 -12.78 -4.49
N ILE A 334 2.27 -13.56 -5.55
CA ILE A 334 1.63 -14.88 -5.74
C ILE A 334 2.62 -15.95 -5.34
N ALA A 335 2.52 -16.40 -4.10
CA ALA A 335 3.40 -17.42 -3.55
C ALA A 335 2.75 -18.14 -2.36
N PRO A 336 3.14 -19.38 -2.04
CA PRO A 336 2.64 -20.08 -0.87
C PRO A 336 2.85 -19.29 0.42
N GLY A 337 1.79 -19.16 1.23
CA GLY A 337 1.76 -18.40 2.48
C GLY A 337 1.29 -16.95 2.33
N TYR A 338 1.16 -16.43 1.12
CA TYR A 338 0.58 -15.12 0.84
C TYR A 338 -0.94 -15.16 0.85
N LEU A 339 -1.58 -14.03 1.09
CA LEU A 339 -3.03 -13.90 0.98
C LEU A 339 -3.47 -14.14 -0.47
N ALA A 340 -4.62 -14.77 -0.62
CA ALA A 340 -5.23 -15.05 -1.92
C ALA A 340 -6.00 -13.82 -2.44
N ASP A 341 -5.30 -12.69 -2.50
CA ASP A 341 -5.77 -11.41 -3.04
C ASP A 341 -5.24 -11.27 -4.47
N PHE A 342 -6.11 -11.22 -5.46
CA PHE A 342 -5.76 -11.22 -6.87
C PHE A 342 -6.43 -10.08 -7.64
N ALA A 343 -5.71 -9.52 -8.60
CA ALA A 343 -6.25 -8.78 -9.72
C ALA A 343 -6.08 -9.65 -10.99
N ILE A 344 -7.18 -10.02 -11.64
CA ILE A 344 -7.15 -10.88 -12.81
C ILE A 344 -7.43 -10.02 -14.03
N VAL A 345 -6.43 -9.90 -14.92
CA VAL A 345 -6.53 -9.07 -16.12
C VAL A 345 -6.60 -9.90 -17.39
N ASP A 346 -7.18 -9.35 -18.43
CA ASP A 346 -7.28 -9.98 -19.75
C ASP A 346 -5.90 -10.20 -20.38
N ASP A 347 -5.15 -9.13 -20.54
CA ASP A 347 -3.79 -9.10 -21.07
C ASP A 347 -3.03 -7.86 -20.59
N PHE A 348 -1.76 -7.73 -20.99
CA PHE A 348 -0.96 -6.54 -20.63
C PHE A 348 -1.22 -5.33 -21.54
N ALA A 349 -1.83 -5.50 -22.72
CA ALA A 349 -2.09 -4.40 -23.63
C ALA A 349 -3.34 -3.58 -23.23
N HIS A 350 -4.42 -4.27 -22.88
CA HIS A 350 -5.66 -3.62 -22.44
C HIS A 350 -5.67 -3.40 -20.93
N PHE A 351 -5.14 -4.35 -20.19
CA PHE A 351 -5.07 -4.36 -18.74
C PHE A 351 -6.43 -4.12 -18.06
N ASN A 352 -7.48 -4.80 -18.55
CA ASN A 352 -8.82 -4.75 -17.96
C ASN A 352 -8.91 -5.79 -16.82
N VAL A 353 -9.23 -5.33 -15.61
CA VAL A 353 -9.41 -6.18 -14.43
C VAL A 353 -10.76 -6.89 -14.47
#